data_21eeb0bafdb02c4cd04dc3fa7c69a7c8
#
_entry.id   21eeb0bafdb02c4cd04dc3fa7c69a7c8
#
_cell.length_a   1.000
_cell.length_b   1.000
_cell.length_c   1.000
_cell.angle_alpha   90.00
_cell.angle_beta   90.00
_cell.angle_gamma   90.00
#
_symmetry.space_group_name_H-M   'P 1'
#
loop_
_entity.id
_entity.type
_entity.pdbx_description
1 polymer ?
#
loop_
_entity_poly.entity_id
_entity_poly.type
_entity_poly.pdbx_seq_one_letter_code
_entity_poly.pdbx_strand_id
1 'polypeptide(L)'
;MAKSASRQNKLDTANFVPSIFIIGFLCVGFIPNLEAVDKIAPQWLYLTILNLCCGIYLFLNRKIYKERITRVLSSWMSISYIAFVLWAASSYFYAINPTEVLVNIVRHFNTLFMFLNLGILINNIKNKNSLLSFAIMSILAIEVYSVLDQALGMFNDGVINPVDLKGVTANRNITAFSIAIKIPYVLYLIISSNKFWTKITYSILVLLSLFSLSMIQSRASFVAAAL
;
A
#
# COMPACT_ATOMS: atom_id res chain seq x y z
N MET A 1 41.76 -6.27 -4.03
CA MET A 1 40.84 -5.15 -3.73
C MET A 1 39.82 -4.83 -4.83
N ALA A 2 40.16 -4.76 -6.12
CA ALA A 2 39.23 -4.45 -7.23
C ALA A 2 38.03 -5.43 -7.38
N LYS A 3 38.21 -6.74 -7.18
CA LYS A 3 37.14 -7.75 -7.24
C LYS A 3 36.10 -7.61 -6.12
N SER A 4 36.51 -7.12 -4.93
CA SER A 4 35.60 -6.86 -3.80
C SER A 4 34.72 -5.64 -4.05
N ALA A 5 35.28 -4.55 -4.57
CA ALA A 5 34.55 -3.33 -4.91
C ALA A 5 33.52 -3.56 -6.07
N SER A 6 33.90 -4.33 -7.09
CA SER A 6 32.99 -4.69 -8.19
C SER A 6 31.82 -5.58 -7.71
N ARG A 7 32.06 -6.46 -6.73
CA ARG A 7 31.00 -7.32 -6.15
C ARG A 7 30.07 -6.53 -5.21
N GLN A 8 30.60 -5.54 -4.55
CA GLN A 8 29.82 -4.64 -3.67
C GLN A 8 28.92 -3.70 -4.48
N ASN A 9 29.45 -3.09 -5.55
CA ASN A 9 28.66 -2.27 -6.47
C ASN A 9 27.55 -3.07 -7.18
N LYS A 10 27.79 -4.34 -7.55
CA LYS A 10 26.72 -5.21 -8.11
C LYS A 10 25.66 -5.57 -7.08
N LEU A 11 25.99 -5.65 -5.80
CA LEU A 11 25.04 -5.93 -4.71
C LEU A 11 24.20 -4.70 -4.38
N ASP A 12 24.76 -3.49 -4.49
CA ASP A 12 24.05 -2.25 -4.20
C ASP A 12 23.05 -1.91 -5.33
N THR A 13 23.43 -2.08 -6.59
CA THR A 13 22.52 -1.97 -7.74
C THR A 13 21.43 -3.04 -7.74
N ALA A 14 21.71 -4.26 -7.24
CA ALA A 14 20.71 -5.33 -7.14
C ALA A 14 19.58 -5.06 -6.12
N ASN A 15 19.78 -4.15 -5.16
CA ASN A 15 18.76 -3.74 -4.19
C ASN A 15 18.03 -2.46 -4.60
N PHE A 16 18.67 -1.61 -5.42
CA PHE A 16 18.14 -0.28 -5.78
C PHE A 16 16.86 -0.38 -6.62
N VAL A 17 16.88 -1.14 -7.71
CA VAL A 17 15.72 -1.28 -8.61
C VAL A 17 14.51 -1.90 -7.90
N PRO A 18 14.64 -3.01 -7.13
CA PRO A 18 13.55 -3.52 -6.30
C PRO A 18 12.96 -2.48 -5.34
N SER A 19 13.81 -1.65 -4.72
CA SER A 19 13.32 -0.60 -3.80
C SER A 19 12.49 0.46 -4.52
N ILE A 20 12.88 0.86 -5.73
CA ILE A 20 12.10 1.81 -6.54
C ILE A 20 10.70 1.24 -6.85
N PHE A 21 10.61 -0.02 -7.28
CA PHE A 21 9.31 -0.64 -7.54
C PHE A 21 8.45 -0.71 -6.29
N ILE A 22 9.03 -1.08 -5.13
CA ILE A 22 8.27 -1.13 -3.86
C ILE A 22 7.74 0.25 -3.50
N ILE A 23 8.58 1.30 -3.57
CA ILE A 23 8.14 2.69 -3.33
C ILE A 23 7.06 3.07 -4.33
N GLY A 24 7.22 2.74 -5.61
CA GLY A 24 6.21 2.97 -6.64
C GLY A 24 4.86 2.34 -6.30
N PHE A 25 4.83 1.08 -5.86
CA PHE A 25 3.61 0.41 -5.43
C PHE A 25 2.97 1.08 -4.20
N LEU A 26 3.78 1.56 -3.26
CA LEU A 26 3.28 2.26 -2.09
C LEU A 26 2.71 3.64 -2.42
N CYS A 27 3.17 4.27 -3.50
CA CYS A 27 2.69 5.56 -3.96
C CYS A 27 1.38 5.51 -4.77
N VAL A 28 0.83 4.33 -5.08
CA VAL A 28 -0.41 4.19 -5.88
C VAL A 28 -1.56 5.03 -5.31
N GLY A 29 -1.75 5.01 -3.99
CA GLY A 29 -2.82 5.75 -3.32
C GLY A 29 -2.69 7.28 -3.38
N PHE A 30 -1.52 7.81 -3.74
CA PHE A 30 -1.25 9.24 -3.82
C PHE A 30 -1.36 9.81 -5.24
N ILE A 31 -1.67 8.97 -6.24
CA ILE A 31 -1.87 9.43 -7.60
C ILE A 31 -3.15 10.27 -7.66
N PRO A 32 -3.08 11.54 -8.12
CA PRO A 32 -4.22 12.42 -8.19
C PRO A 32 -5.26 11.91 -9.22
N ASN A 33 -6.49 12.34 -9.07
CA ASN A 33 -7.60 11.91 -9.91
C ASN A 33 -7.55 12.46 -11.36
N LEU A 34 -6.68 13.42 -11.65
CA LEU A 34 -6.46 14.02 -12.97
C LEU A 34 -7.78 14.40 -13.69
N GLU A 35 -8.80 14.84 -12.93
CA GLU A 35 -10.13 15.20 -13.41
C GLU A 35 -10.88 14.05 -14.15
N ALA A 36 -10.45 12.79 -13.94
CA ALA A 36 -11.08 11.65 -14.54
C ALA A 36 -12.51 11.46 -13.99
N VAL A 37 -13.43 11.00 -14.85
CA VAL A 37 -14.83 10.67 -14.48
C VAL A 37 -14.85 9.64 -13.35
N ASP A 38 -14.08 8.55 -13.50
CA ASP A 38 -13.79 7.64 -12.38
C ASP A 38 -12.55 8.14 -11.62
N LYS A 39 -12.76 8.69 -10.43
CA LYS A 39 -11.72 9.32 -9.59
C LYS A 39 -10.54 8.40 -9.26
N ILE A 40 -10.73 7.09 -9.31
CA ILE A 40 -9.69 6.10 -9.03
C ILE A 40 -9.08 5.48 -10.29
N ALA A 41 -9.58 5.82 -11.49
CA ALA A 41 -9.05 5.30 -12.74
C ALA A 41 -7.55 5.61 -12.97
N PRO A 42 -7.04 6.82 -12.69
CA PRO A 42 -5.61 7.10 -12.80
C PRO A 42 -4.74 6.23 -11.90
N GLN A 43 -5.22 5.90 -10.70
CA GLN A 43 -4.52 4.99 -9.76
C GLN A 43 -4.43 3.57 -10.34
N TRP A 44 -5.52 3.07 -10.96
CA TRP A 44 -5.54 1.76 -11.62
C TRP A 44 -4.63 1.72 -12.85
N LEU A 45 -4.63 2.78 -13.65
CA LEU A 45 -3.73 2.89 -14.80
C LEU A 45 -2.27 2.88 -14.37
N TYR A 46 -1.92 3.69 -13.37
CA TYR A 46 -0.58 3.72 -12.80
C TYR A 46 -0.16 2.34 -12.28
N LEU A 47 -1.04 1.68 -11.51
CA LEU A 47 -0.79 0.34 -10.98
C LEU A 47 -0.56 -0.69 -12.10
N THR A 48 -1.35 -0.61 -13.18
CA THR A 48 -1.22 -1.51 -14.34
C THR A 48 0.13 -1.34 -15.01
N ILE A 49 0.53 -0.10 -15.28
CA ILE A 49 1.84 0.21 -15.88
C ILE A 49 2.97 -0.27 -14.98
N LEU A 50 2.87 0.00 -13.68
CA LEU A 50 3.88 -0.42 -12.71
C LEU A 50 4.01 -1.93 -12.60
N ASN A 51 2.88 -2.66 -12.60
CA ASN A 51 2.86 -4.12 -12.65
C ASN A 51 3.54 -4.66 -13.91
N LEU A 52 3.25 -4.07 -15.06
CA LEU A 52 3.85 -4.45 -16.35
C LEU A 52 5.37 -4.23 -16.32
N CYS A 53 5.82 -3.04 -15.92
CA CYS A 53 7.25 -2.72 -15.82
C CYS A 53 7.98 -3.65 -14.84
N CYS A 54 7.37 -3.92 -13.68
CA CYS A 54 7.93 -4.86 -12.71
C CYS A 54 7.97 -6.28 -13.26
N GLY A 55 6.90 -6.74 -13.92
CA GLY A 55 6.86 -8.06 -14.56
C GLY A 55 7.94 -8.23 -15.62
N ILE A 56 8.16 -7.23 -16.49
CA ILE A 56 9.24 -7.22 -17.48
C ILE A 56 10.61 -7.29 -16.77
N TYR A 57 10.81 -6.48 -15.72
CA TYR A 57 12.05 -6.51 -14.95
C TYR A 57 12.32 -7.90 -14.35
N LEU A 58 11.32 -8.52 -13.73
CA LEU A 58 11.44 -9.86 -13.15
C LEU A 58 11.70 -10.94 -14.23
N PHE A 59 11.05 -10.82 -15.39
CA PHE A 59 11.25 -11.72 -16.51
C PHE A 59 12.69 -11.64 -17.08
N LEU A 60 13.20 -10.43 -17.30
CA LEU A 60 14.57 -10.23 -17.77
C LEU A 60 15.60 -10.75 -16.77
N ASN A 61 15.29 -10.65 -15.46
CA ASN A 61 16.16 -11.12 -14.38
C ASN A 61 15.75 -12.50 -13.82
N ARG A 62 14.98 -13.29 -14.57
CA ARG A 62 14.37 -14.55 -14.10
C ARG A 62 15.37 -15.55 -13.48
N LYS A 63 16.62 -15.58 -13.95
CA LYS A 63 17.66 -16.44 -13.39
C LYS A 63 17.98 -16.09 -11.93
N ILE A 64 17.94 -14.81 -11.57
CA ILE A 64 18.21 -14.31 -10.21
C ILE A 64 17.02 -14.53 -9.31
N TYR A 65 15.79 -14.38 -9.85
CA TYR A 65 14.54 -14.40 -9.07
C TYR A 65 13.86 -15.78 -9.05
N LYS A 66 14.36 -16.80 -9.78
CA LYS A 66 13.70 -18.11 -9.94
C LYS A 66 13.24 -18.74 -8.62
N GLU A 67 14.15 -18.88 -7.66
CA GLU A 67 13.82 -19.48 -6.36
C GLU A 67 12.76 -18.69 -5.58
N ARG A 68 12.81 -17.36 -5.70
CA ARG A 68 11.85 -16.48 -5.00
C ARG A 68 10.48 -16.52 -5.65
N ILE A 69 10.43 -16.52 -6.98
CA ILE A 69 9.19 -16.68 -7.75
C ILE A 69 8.52 -17.99 -7.33
N THR A 70 9.28 -19.10 -7.34
CA THR A 70 8.73 -20.40 -6.93
C THR A 70 8.24 -20.36 -5.48
N ARG A 71 9.02 -19.79 -4.55
CA ARG A 71 8.64 -19.69 -3.12
C ARG A 71 7.38 -18.86 -2.92
N VAL A 72 7.25 -17.73 -3.60
CA VAL A 72 6.07 -16.86 -3.48
C VAL A 72 4.85 -17.55 -4.08
N LEU A 73 4.96 -18.13 -5.27
CA LEU A 73 3.83 -18.81 -5.92
C LEU A 73 3.38 -20.07 -5.18
N SER A 74 4.29 -20.80 -4.54
CA SER A 74 3.96 -22.00 -3.74
C SER A 74 3.51 -21.68 -2.30
N SER A 75 3.52 -20.41 -1.89
CA SER A 75 3.05 -20.04 -0.55
C SER A 75 1.55 -20.19 -0.43
N TRP A 76 1.08 -20.65 0.73
CA TRP A 76 -0.34 -20.80 1.01
C TRP A 76 -1.13 -19.50 0.78
N MET A 77 -0.57 -18.37 1.18
CA MET A 77 -1.19 -17.05 0.97
C MET A 77 -1.41 -16.75 -0.52
N SER A 78 -0.41 -17.02 -1.38
CA SER A 78 -0.53 -16.79 -2.82
C SER A 78 -1.54 -17.73 -3.45
N ILE A 79 -1.52 -19.01 -3.07
CA ILE A 79 -2.47 -20.00 -3.58
C ILE A 79 -3.90 -19.61 -3.21
N SER A 80 -4.15 -19.24 -1.94
CA SER A 80 -5.46 -18.81 -1.48
C SER A 80 -5.93 -17.53 -2.19
N TYR A 81 -5.03 -16.57 -2.42
CA TYR A 81 -5.40 -15.33 -3.11
C TYR A 81 -5.67 -15.57 -4.61
N ILE A 82 -4.87 -16.41 -5.27
CA ILE A 82 -5.13 -16.83 -6.65
C ILE A 82 -6.48 -17.53 -6.75
N ALA A 83 -6.77 -18.48 -5.85
CA ALA A 83 -8.05 -19.20 -5.81
C ALA A 83 -9.22 -18.24 -5.60
N PHE A 84 -9.09 -17.25 -4.71
CA PHE A 84 -10.09 -16.21 -4.50
C PHE A 84 -10.35 -15.38 -5.77
N VAL A 85 -9.28 -14.93 -6.46
CA VAL A 85 -9.43 -14.14 -7.69
C VAL A 85 -10.08 -14.96 -8.81
N LEU A 86 -9.72 -16.25 -8.94
CA LEU A 86 -10.34 -17.15 -9.93
C LEU A 86 -11.81 -17.39 -9.59
N TRP A 87 -12.15 -17.55 -8.32
CA TRP A 87 -13.55 -17.66 -7.90
C TRP A 87 -14.32 -16.36 -8.17
N ALA A 88 -13.76 -15.22 -7.79
CA ALA A 88 -14.36 -13.92 -8.12
C ALA A 88 -14.58 -13.76 -9.63
N ALA A 89 -13.64 -14.23 -10.47
CA ALA A 89 -13.78 -14.22 -11.93
C ALA A 89 -14.91 -15.12 -12.42
N SER A 90 -15.15 -16.26 -11.76
CA SER A 90 -16.25 -17.17 -12.12
C SER A 90 -17.65 -16.53 -11.96
N SER A 91 -17.76 -15.45 -11.16
CA SER A 91 -19.00 -14.72 -11.00
C SER A 91 -19.53 -14.12 -12.31
N TYR A 92 -18.66 -13.95 -13.31
CA TYR A 92 -19.04 -13.50 -14.66
C TYR A 92 -20.18 -14.34 -15.27
N PHE A 93 -20.21 -15.64 -15.00
CA PHE A 93 -21.18 -16.56 -15.60
C PHE A 93 -22.59 -16.48 -14.99
N TYR A 94 -22.73 -15.89 -13.80
CA TYR A 94 -24.02 -15.82 -13.08
C TYR A 94 -24.38 -14.43 -12.57
N ALA A 95 -23.56 -13.41 -12.88
CA ALA A 95 -23.82 -12.05 -12.43
C ALA A 95 -24.97 -11.41 -13.24
N ILE A 96 -25.78 -10.61 -12.56
CA ILE A 96 -26.83 -9.80 -13.18
C ILE A 96 -26.25 -8.74 -14.12
N ASN A 97 -25.07 -8.19 -13.77
CA ASN A 97 -24.34 -7.21 -14.58
C ASN A 97 -22.93 -7.72 -14.92
N PRO A 98 -22.75 -8.47 -16.02
CA PRO A 98 -21.45 -9.01 -16.43
C PRO A 98 -20.41 -7.93 -16.74
N THR A 99 -20.83 -6.76 -17.23
CA THR A 99 -19.91 -5.66 -17.56
C THR A 99 -19.21 -5.12 -16.31
N GLU A 100 -19.94 -4.97 -15.22
CA GLU A 100 -19.34 -4.55 -13.94
C GLU A 100 -18.39 -5.60 -13.37
N VAL A 101 -18.73 -6.88 -13.55
CA VAL A 101 -17.83 -7.98 -13.16
C VAL A 101 -16.51 -7.90 -13.92
N LEU A 102 -16.52 -7.67 -15.23
CA LEU A 102 -15.30 -7.52 -16.03
C LEU A 102 -14.39 -6.39 -15.51
N VAL A 103 -14.97 -5.22 -15.20
CA VAL A 103 -14.20 -4.11 -14.63
C VAL A 103 -13.56 -4.50 -13.30
N ASN A 104 -14.31 -5.15 -12.42
CA ASN A 104 -13.81 -5.54 -11.11
C ASN A 104 -12.79 -6.70 -11.18
N ILE A 105 -12.97 -7.64 -12.11
CA ILE A 105 -11.97 -8.72 -12.34
C ILE A 105 -10.60 -8.11 -12.72
N VAL A 106 -10.56 -7.14 -13.62
CA VAL A 106 -9.30 -6.46 -14.00
C VAL A 106 -8.64 -5.82 -12.77
N ARG A 107 -9.42 -5.20 -11.90
CA ARG A 107 -8.92 -4.63 -10.64
C ARG A 107 -8.35 -5.72 -9.71
N HIS A 108 -9.04 -6.85 -9.56
CA HIS A 108 -8.55 -7.99 -8.77
C HIS A 108 -7.25 -8.58 -9.32
N PHE A 109 -7.13 -8.74 -10.64
CA PHE A 109 -5.89 -9.19 -11.25
C PHE A 109 -4.75 -8.20 -11.02
N ASN A 110 -4.99 -6.90 -11.14
CA ASN A 110 -3.97 -5.88 -10.85
C ASN A 110 -3.47 -5.96 -9.41
N THR A 111 -4.37 -6.11 -8.43
CA THR A 111 -3.97 -6.25 -7.02
C THR A 111 -3.27 -7.58 -6.76
N LEU A 112 -3.67 -8.67 -7.42
CA LEU A 112 -2.97 -9.95 -7.34
C LEU A 112 -1.53 -9.84 -7.89
N PHE A 113 -1.35 -9.22 -9.06
CA PHE A 113 -0.01 -9.00 -9.62
C PHE A 113 0.84 -8.11 -8.72
N MET A 114 0.28 -7.04 -8.17
CA MET A 114 0.96 -6.21 -7.17
C MET A 114 1.41 -7.04 -5.96
N PHE A 115 0.53 -7.87 -5.41
CA PHE A 115 0.85 -8.73 -4.26
C PHE A 115 1.99 -9.71 -4.57
N LEU A 116 1.95 -10.38 -5.73
CA LEU A 116 2.98 -11.32 -6.16
C LEU A 116 4.32 -10.59 -6.42
N ASN A 117 4.30 -9.49 -7.14
CA ASN A 117 5.47 -8.67 -7.43
C ASN A 117 6.13 -8.16 -6.15
N LEU A 118 5.35 -7.60 -5.23
CA LEU A 118 5.86 -7.15 -3.92
C LEU A 118 6.45 -8.31 -3.11
N GLY A 119 5.78 -9.47 -3.08
CA GLY A 119 6.29 -10.67 -2.41
C GLY A 119 7.65 -11.12 -2.93
N ILE A 120 7.86 -11.09 -4.25
CA ILE A 120 9.13 -11.44 -4.88
C ILE A 120 10.21 -10.38 -4.58
N LEU A 121 9.88 -9.10 -4.69
CA LEU A 121 10.83 -8.00 -4.52
C LEU A 121 11.27 -7.83 -3.06
N ILE A 122 10.36 -7.87 -2.10
CA ILE A 122 10.65 -7.70 -0.66
C ILE A 122 11.62 -8.79 -0.16
N ASN A 123 11.50 -10.00 -0.68
CA ASN A 123 12.43 -11.08 -0.34
C ASN A 123 13.88 -10.84 -0.84
N ASN A 124 14.10 -9.84 -1.69
CA ASN A 124 15.44 -9.46 -2.17
C ASN A 124 16.14 -8.43 -1.29
N ILE A 125 15.39 -7.67 -0.49
CA ILE A 125 15.92 -6.53 0.26
C ILE A 125 16.49 -7.00 1.59
N LYS A 126 17.75 -6.66 1.86
CA LYS A 126 18.43 -7.02 3.12
C LYS A 126 17.77 -6.36 4.34
N ASN A 127 17.47 -5.07 4.24
CA ASN A 127 16.89 -4.28 5.33
C ASN A 127 15.38 -4.05 5.11
N LYS A 128 14.65 -5.12 4.75
CA LYS A 128 13.22 -5.04 4.45
C LYS A 128 12.37 -4.42 5.56
N ASN A 129 12.69 -4.73 6.82
CA ASN A 129 11.94 -4.19 7.96
C ASN A 129 12.10 -2.67 8.07
N SER A 130 13.31 -2.14 7.87
CA SER A 130 13.56 -0.70 7.88
C SER A 130 12.85 0.01 6.72
N LEU A 131 12.89 -0.57 5.51
CA LEU A 131 12.19 -0.03 4.34
C LEU A 131 10.68 -0.01 4.56
N LEU A 132 10.11 -1.12 5.02
CA LEU A 132 8.66 -1.24 5.29
C LEU A 132 8.23 -0.28 6.41
N SER A 133 9.00 -0.19 7.49
CA SER A 133 8.71 0.74 8.58
C SER A 133 8.72 2.18 8.09
N PHE A 134 9.74 2.59 7.36
CA PHE A 134 9.83 3.93 6.79
C PHE A 134 8.64 4.21 5.86
N ALA A 135 8.32 3.27 4.96
CA ALA A 135 7.23 3.42 4.01
C ALA A 135 5.87 3.54 4.72
N ILE A 136 5.55 2.65 5.66
CA ILE A 136 4.29 2.67 6.40
C ILE A 136 4.15 3.97 7.21
N MET A 137 5.23 4.40 7.87
CA MET A 137 5.25 5.65 8.64
C MET A 137 5.02 6.86 7.76
N SER A 138 5.69 6.93 6.59
CA SER A 138 5.53 8.03 5.64
C SER A 138 4.11 8.10 5.08
N ILE A 139 3.55 6.95 4.68
CA ILE A 139 2.18 6.89 4.16
C ILE A 139 1.19 7.33 5.25
N LEU A 140 1.31 6.80 6.46
CA LEU A 140 0.44 7.18 7.57
C LEU A 140 0.54 8.68 7.89
N ALA A 141 1.75 9.25 7.90
CA ALA A 141 1.95 10.68 8.13
C ALA A 141 1.27 11.55 7.06
N ILE A 142 1.37 11.15 5.78
CA ILE A 142 0.72 11.87 4.67
C ILE A 142 -0.80 11.74 4.76
N GLU A 143 -1.34 10.55 5.06
CA GLU A 143 -2.78 10.35 5.23
C GLU A 143 -3.34 11.20 6.37
N VAL A 144 -2.68 11.18 7.53
CA VAL A 144 -3.05 12.00 8.70
C VAL A 144 -2.97 13.48 8.37
N TYR A 145 -1.88 13.92 7.76
CA TYR A 145 -1.73 15.31 7.33
C TYR A 145 -2.86 15.74 6.39
N SER A 146 -3.19 14.93 5.39
CA SER A 146 -4.25 15.24 4.42
C SER A 146 -5.63 15.37 5.08
N VAL A 147 -5.94 14.54 6.08
CA VAL A 147 -7.20 14.63 6.83
C VAL A 147 -7.23 15.89 7.70
N LEU A 148 -6.14 16.19 8.39
CA LEU A 148 -6.04 17.38 9.25
C LEU A 148 -6.08 18.67 8.45
N ASP A 149 -5.41 18.73 7.29
CA ASP A 149 -5.44 19.86 6.39
C ASP A 149 -6.85 20.14 5.86
N GLN A 150 -7.57 19.10 5.41
CA GLN A 150 -8.98 19.22 5.02
C GLN A 150 -9.87 19.70 6.20
N ALA A 151 -9.64 19.15 7.39
CA ALA A 151 -10.41 19.56 8.58
C ALA A 151 -10.15 21.01 8.96
N LEU A 152 -8.91 21.49 8.86
CA LEU A 152 -8.55 22.90 9.12
C LEU A 152 -9.18 23.82 8.09
N GLY A 153 -9.20 23.46 6.81
CA GLY A 153 -9.91 24.20 5.78
C GLY A 153 -11.40 24.37 6.10
N MET A 154 -12.08 23.27 6.42
CA MET A 154 -13.51 23.29 6.80
C MET A 154 -13.77 24.10 8.07
N PHE A 155 -12.87 24.04 9.04
CA PHE A 155 -12.99 24.84 10.26
C PHE A 155 -12.93 26.33 9.99
N ASN A 156 -12.05 26.77 9.08
CA ASN A 156 -11.95 28.16 8.66
C ASN A 156 -13.20 28.63 7.91
N ASP A 157 -13.87 27.73 7.19
CA ASP A 157 -15.15 28.00 6.49
C ASP A 157 -16.37 27.93 7.44
N GLY A 158 -16.16 27.62 8.72
CA GLY A 158 -17.19 27.58 9.76
C GLY A 158 -18.11 26.36 9.72
N VAL A 159 -17.87 25.38 8.88
CA VAL A 159 -18.69 24.15 8.75
C VAL A 159 -17.79 22.92 8.66
N ILE A 160 -17.79 22.08 9.68
CA ILE A 160 -17.12 20.77 9.65
C ILE A 160 -18.14 19.70 9.24
N ASN A 161 -17.99 19.15 8.05
CA ASN A 161 -18.78 18.01 7.59
C ASN A 161 -17.90 16.75 7.51
N PRO A 162 -18.04 15.79 8.43
CA PRO A 162 -17.23 14.58 8.42
C PRO A 162 -17.33 13.73 7.12
N VAL A 163 -18.41 13.91 6.35
CA VAL A 163 -18.62 13.20 5.07
C VAL A 163 -17.61 13.65 4.01
N ASP A 164 -17.14 14.89 4.10
CA ASP A 164 -16.22 15.48 3.13
C ASP A 164 -14.75 15.30 3.52
N LEU A 165 -14.47 14.77 4.71
CA LEU A 165 -13.12 14.37 5.12
C LEU A 165 -12.69 13.08 4.40
N LYS A 166 -12.31 13.19 3.15
CA LYS A 166 -11.99 12.06 2.26
C LYS A 166 -10.49 11.68 2.26
N GLY A 167 -9.64 12.59 2.75
CA GLY A 167 -8.21 12.40 2.74
C GLY A 167 -7.66 12.16 1.32
N VAL A 168 -6.57 11.41 1.23
CA VAL A 168 -5.86 11.13 -0.04
C VAL A 168 -6.66 10.19 -0.95
N THR A 169 -7.47 9.28 -0.40
CA THR A 169 -8.14 8.21 -1.17
C THR A 169 -9.45 8.66 -1.82
N ALA A 170 -9.85 9.92 -1.65
CA ALA A 170 -11.15 10.47 -2.09
C ALA A 170 -12.39 9.75 -1.51
N ASN A 171 -12.20 8.81 -0.57
CA ASN A 171 -13.26 8.08 0.13
C ASN A 171 -12.95 7.98 1.62
N ARG A 172 -13.79 8.59 2.47
CA ARG A 172 -13.58 8.65 3.91
C ARG A 172 -13.42 7.28 4.57
N ASN A 173 -14.19 6.28 4.15
CA ASN A 173 -14.14 4.95 4.75
C ASN A 173 -12.85 4.22 4.39
N ILE A 174 -12.35 4.39 3.17
CA ILE A 174 -11.07 3.82 2.72
C ILE A 174 -9.92 4.50 3.46
N THR A 175 -9.93 5.83 3.58
CA THR A 175 -8.92 6.57 4.35
C THR A 175 -8.92 6.15 5.81
N ALA A 176 -10.08 6.07 6.45
CA ALA A 176 -10.19 5.65 7.84
C ALA A 176 -9.70 4.22 8.06
N PHE A 177 -10.07 3.27 7.18
CA PHE A 177 -9.58 1.89 7.23
C PHE A 177 -8.07 1.82 7.01
N SER A 178 -7.55 2.58 6.05
CA SER A 178 -6.12 2.66 5.76
C SER A 178 -5.30 3.17 6.95
N ILE A 179 -5.79 4.18 7.66
CA ILE A 179 -5.17 4.69 8.90
C ILE A 179 -5.26 3.62 10.00
N ALA A 180 -6.46 3.06 10.24
CA ALA A 180 -6.70 2.12 11.33
C ALA A 180 -5.80 0.88 11.23
N ILE A 181 -5.64 0.27 10.05
CA ILE A 181 -4.83 -0.94 9.87
C ILE A 181 -3.32 -0.72 10.10
N LYS A 182 -2.84 0.54 10.02
CA LYS A 182 -1.43 0.86 10.25
C LYS A 182 -1.12 1.12 11.73
N ILE A 183 -2.10 1.49 12.54
CA ILE A 183 -1.90 1.79 13.98
C ILE A 183 -1.25 0.61 14.73
N PRO A 184 -1.74 -0.65 14.65
CA PRO A 184 -1.13 -1.78 15.34
C PRO A 184 0.35 -1.97 14.96
N TYR A 185 0.70 -1.73 13.70
CA TYR A 185 2.08 -1.83 13.26
C TYR A 185 2.97 -0.74 13.88
N VAL A 186 2.46 0.50 13.98
CA VAL A 186 3.21 1.60 14.62
C VAL A 186 3.35 1.35 16.12
N LEU A 187 2.32 0.81 16.79
CA LEU A 187 2.41 0.39 18.20
C LEU A 187 3.49 -0.67 18.39
N TYR A 188 3.55 -1.66 17.51
CA TYR A 188 4.64 -2.64 17.51
C TYR A 188 6.01 -1.97 17.37
N LEU A 189 6.17 -0.98 16.50
CA LEU A 189 7.42 -0.24 16.35
C LEU A 189 7.81 0.56 17.60
N ILE A 190 6.83 1.12 18.33
CA ILE A 190 7.06 1.81 19.61
C ILE A 190 7.63 0.83 20.63
N ILE A 191 7.03 -0.35 20.75
CA ILE A 191 7.45 -1.38 21.70
C ILE A 191 8.87 -1.89 21.34
N SER A 192 9.12 -2.14 20.05
CA SER A 192 10.35 -2.70 19.53
C SER A 192 11.51 -1.71 19.47
N SER A 193 11.25 -0.42 19.56
CA SER A 193 12.30 0.61 19.49
C SER A 193 13.02 0.78 20.84
N ASN A 194 14.34 0.89 20.80
CA ASN A 194 15.15 1.22 21.99
C ASN A 194 15.44 2.72 22.11
N LYS A 195 15.11 3.53 21.09
CA LYS A 195 15.44 4.96 21.06
C LYS A 195 14.28 5.79 21.59
N PHE A 196 14.51 6.57 22.63
CA PHE A 196 13.49 7.42 23.27
C PHE A 196 12.79 8.37 22.28
N TRP A 197 13.56 9.11 21.48
CA TRP A 197 13.01 10.05 20.50
C TRP A 197 12.16 9.36 19.42
N THR A 198 12.55 8.17 19.00
CA THR A 198 11.76 7.38 18.04
C THR A 198 10.42 6.98 18.65
N LYS A 199 10.40 6.57 19.93
CA LYS A 199 9.14 6.26 20.63
C LYS A 199 8.21 7.47 20.69
N ILE A 200 8.74 8.65 21.04
CA ILE A 200 7.95 9.89 21.10
C ILE A 200 7.35 10.20 19.74
N THR A 201 8.16 10.21 18.67
CA THR A 201 7.68 10.52 17.31
C THR A 201 6.56 9.56 16.87
N TYR A 202 6.73 8.26 17.11
CA TYR A 202 5.73 7.26 16.77
C TYR A 202 4.46 7.39 17.61
N SER A 203 4.59 7.71 18.92
CA SER A 203 3.44 7.95 19.79
C SER A 203 2.65 9.18 19.37
N ILE A 204 3.31 10.26 18.98
CA ILE A 204 2.64 11.46 18.45
C ILE A 204 1.88 11.08 17.17
N LEU A 205 2.48 10.31 16.27
CA LEU A 205 1.80 9.91 15.04
C LEU A 205 0.58 9.02 15.32
N VAL A 206 0.63 8.11 16.29
CA VAL A 206 -0.52 7.31 16.72
C VAL A 206 -1.63 8.20 17.28
N LEU A 207 -1.30 9.17 18.14
CA LEU A 207 -2.27 10.11 18.69
C LEU A 207 -2.95 10.95 17.60
N LEU A 208 -2.20 11.47 16.65
CA LEU A 208 -2.73 12.20 15.50
C LEU A 208 -3.58 11.31 14.59
N SER A 209 -3.20 10.03 14.43
CA SER A 209 -3.99 9.05 13.68
C SER A 209 -5.34 8.78 14.34
N LEU A 210 -5.36 8.57 15.66
CA LEU A 210 -6.60 8.39 16.44
C LEU A 210 -7.48 9.63 16.38
N PHE A 211 -6.87 10.82 16.48
CA PHE A 211 -7.59 12.09 16.34
C PHE A 211 -8.22 12.23 14.94
N SER A 212 -7.46 11.92 13.87
CA SER A 212 -7.97 11.92 12.50
C SER A 212 -9.13 10.93 12.30
N LEU A 213 -9.03 9.73 12.86
CA LEU A 213 -10.12 8.74 12.84
C LEU A 213 -11.38 9.27 13.55
N SER A 214 -11.22 9.97 14.68
CA SER A 214 -12.36 10.56 15.40
C SER A 214 -13.06 11.64 14.57
N MET A 215 -12.32 12.42 13.78
CA MET A 215 -12.89 13.45 12.90
C MET A 215 -13.62 12.84 11.71
N ILE A 216 -13.09 11.77 11.10
CA ILE A 216 -13.72 11.09 9.94
C ILE A 216 -15.04 10.41 10.32
N GLN A 217 -15.25 10.04 11.59
CA GLN A 217 -16.46 9.38 12.11
C GLN A 217 -16.87 8.12 11.33
N SER A 218 -15.92 7.31 10.90
CA SER A 218 -16.18 6.03 10.24
C SER A 218 -16.42 4.93 11.29
N ARG A 219 -17.68 4.48 11.43
CA ARG A 219 -18.06 3.47 12.45
C ARG A 219 -17.27 2.18 12.33
N ALA A 220 -17.08 1.68 11.11
CA ALA A 220 -16.31 0.45 10.87
C ALA A 220 -14.83 0.57 11.31
N SER A 221 -14.23 1.76 11.15
CA SER A 221 -12.83 1.99 11.51
C SER A 221 -12.62 2.12 13.02
N PHE A 222 -13.62 2.61 13.77
CA PHE A 222 -13.56 2.59 15.23
C PHE A 222 -13.58 1.16 15.78
N VAL A 223 -14.42 0.29 15.21
CA VAL A 223 -14.46 -1.13 15.60
C VAL A 223 -13.13 -1.80 15.26
N ALA A 224 -12.58 -1.55 14.07
CA ALA A 224 -11.28 -2.12 13.66
C ALA A 224 -10.09 -1.61 14.49
N ALA A 225 -10.15 -0.40 15.03
CA ALA A 225 -9.10 0.15 15.88
C ALA A 225 -9.20 -0.32 17.35
N ALA A 226 -10.37 -0.81 17.77
CA ALA A 226 -10.63 -1.31 19.14
C ALA A 226 -10.35 -2.81 19.30
N LEU A 227 -10.28 -3.58 18.20
CA LEU A 227 -9.94 -5.01 18.15
C LEU A 227 -8.42 -5.22 18.06
#